data_d524379a9b12f70ba4f8321240ce4570
#
_entry.id   d524379a9b12f70ba4f8321240ce4570
#
_cell.length_a   1.000
_cell.length_b   1.000
_cell.length_c   1.000
_cell.angle_alpha   90.00
_cell.angle_beta   90.00
_cell.angle_gamma   90.00
#
_symmetry.space_group_name_H-M   'P 1'
#
loop_
_entity.id
_entity.type
_entity.pdbx_description
1 polymer ?
#
loop_
_entity_poly.entity_id
_entity_poly.type
_entity_poly.pdbx_seq_one_letter_code
_entity_poly.pdbx_strand_id
1 'polypeptide(L)'
;GSVAKIGDKVDPKKDKVTVKGKPVESHVQEVYIMLHKPRGFITTMSDEMDRKCVAELVQEIPERVYPVGRLDRDSEGLLLMTNDGAFANAMMHPSKHVPKTYRVTVRPSITEDQLTQMAVGIEIEGRKTAPADVRVLSQEPGRVVLEMVLYEGRNREIRKMCEALGLEVARLKRIAIGPVRLGMLQPGKWRGLTADEVKRLMAGAKADKRAQQNQMNRKGETKHDYHTSAARSQAGPRAAGRPAGQRRPRRRFDDGRSGR
;
A
#
# COMPACT_ATOMS: atom_id res chain seq x y z
N GLY A 1 18.37 26.40 35.01
CA GLY A 1 17.76 26.22 33.69
C GLY A 1 18.07 27.37 32.78
N SER A 2 18.18 27.12 31.50
CA SER A 2 18.34 28.16 30.46
C SER A 2 16.99 28.63 29.95
N VAL A 3 16.91 29.90 29.53
CA VAL A 3 15.70 30.40 28.86
C VAL A 3 15.61 29.83 27.44
N ALA A 4 14.49 29.19 27.17
CA ALA A 4 14.24 28.62 25.85
C ALA A 4 13.95 29.70 24.83
N LYS A 5 14.45 29.49 23.59
CA LYS A 5 14.18 30.36 22.41
C LYS A 5 13.17 29.67 21.48
N ILE A 6 12.47 30.48 20.68
CA ILE A 6 11.56 29.94 19.66
C ILE A 6 12.33 29.03 18.72
N GLY A 7 11.91 27.77 18.60
CA GLY A 7 12.54 26.75 17.76
C GLY A 7 13.46 25.78 18.51
N ASP A 8 13.71 25.96 19.80
CA ASP A 8 14.45 25.01 20.62
C ASP A 8 13.71 23.67 20.66
N LYS A 9 14.46 22.58 20.48
CA LYS A 9 13.94 21.21 20.56
C LYS A 9 14.12 20.69 21.97
N VAL A 10 13.06 20.17 22.57
CA VAL A 10 13.04 19.56 23.90
C VAL A 10 12.69 18.07 23.80
N ASP A 11 13.35 17.26 24.61
CA ASP A 11 12.97 15.86 24.81
C ASP A 11 12.00 15.77 26.00
N PRO A 12 10.70 15.48 25.77
CA PRO A 12 9.70 15.47 26.85
C PRO A 12 9.97 14.45 27.94
N LYS A 13 10.87 13.48 27.70
CA LYS A 13 11.28 12.45 28.69
C LYS A 13 12.45 12.89 29.57
N LYS A 14 13.25 13.86 29.13
CA LYS A 14 14.48 14.29 29.80
C LYS A 14 14.43 15.72 30.27
N ASP A 15 13.78 16.60 29.51
CA ASP A 15 13.80 18.02 29.73
C ASP A 15 12.57 18.47 30.53
N LYS A 16 12.80 19.26 31.59
CA LYS A 16 11.73 19.90 32.37
C LYS A 16 11.54 21.31 31.85
N VAL A 17 10.41 21.55 31.16
CA VAL A 17 10.06 22.87 30.67
C VAL A 17 9.10 23.56 31.69
N THR A 18 9.36 24.82 32.01
CA THR A 18 8.49 25.61 32.86
C THR A 18 8.10 26.91 32.18
N VAL A 19 6.86 27.38 32.38
CA VAL A 19 6.39 28.68 31.95
C VAL A 19 5.96 29.44 33.19
N LYS A 20 6.59 30.60 33.43
CA LYS A 20 6.36 31.42 34.64
C LYS A 20 6.50 30.60 35.94
N GLY A 21 7.51 29.72 36.00
CA GLY A 21 7.81 28.83 37.14
C GLY A 21 6.87 27.64 37.33
N LYS A 22 5.83 27.50 36.51
CA LYS A 22 4.94 26.35 36.53
C LYS A 22 5.43 25.28 35.50
N PRO A 23 5.55 24.02 35.89
CA PRO A 23 5.94 22.97 34.94
C PRO A 23 4.87 22.85 33.86
N VAL A 24 5.34 22.74 32.61
CA VAL A 24 4.49 22.33 31.48
C VAL A 24 4.40 20.82 31.49
N GLU A 25 3.28 20.30 31.98
CA GLU A 25 3.01 18.87 31.88
C GLU A 25 2.75 18.52 30.41
N SER A 26 3.67 17.80 29.78
CA SER A 26 3.57 17.36 28.40
C SER A 26 2.76 16.06 28.26
N HIS A 27 1.83 15.78 29.16
CA HIS A 27 0.90 14.66 29.03
C HIS A 27 -0.16 14.98 27.97
N VAL A 28 0.28 15.12 26.73
CA VAL A 28 -0.65 15.11 25.61
C VAL A 28 -1.11 13.65 25.45
N GLN A 29 -2.35 13.38 25.81
CA GLN A 29 -2.95 12.08 25.57
C GLN A 29 -2.91 11.80 24.07
N GLU A 30 -2.30 10.68 23.67
CA GLU A 30 -2.30 10.25 22.27
C GLU A 30 -3.70 9.82 21.89
N VAL A 31 -4.23 10.42 20.84
CA VAL A 31 -5.58 10.17 20.30
C VAL A 31 -5.47 9.58 18.90
N TYR A 32 -6.14 8.48 18.68
CA TYR A 32 -6.22 7.80 17.41
C TYR A 32 -7.69 7.57 17.07
N ILE A 33 -8.17 8.16 15.97
CA ILE A 33 -9.55 8.02 15.54
C ILE A 33 -9.66 7.57 14.08
N MET A 34 -10.78 6.93 13.80
CA MET A 34 -11.27 6.65 12.46
C MET A 34 -12.51 7.51 12.22
N LEU A 35 -12.44 8.40 11.23
CA LEU A 35 -13.54 9.22 10.74
C LEU A 35 -14.11 8.63 9.45
N HIS A 36 -15.43 8.55 9.32
CA HIS A 36 -16.08 8.35 8.04
C HIS A 36 -16.27 9.70 7.34
N LYS A 37 -15.26 10.13 6.58
CA LYS A 37 -15.34 11.38 5.83
C LYS A 37 -16.45 11.31 4.78
N PRO A 38 -17.45 12.19 4.80
CA PRO A 38 -18.47 12.25 3.74
C PRO A 38 -17.94 12.91 2.48
N ARG A 39 -18.65 12.75 1.36
CA ARG A 39 -18.42 13.54 0.14
C ARG A 39 -18.69 15.01 0.41
N GLY A 40 -18.00 15.88 -0.32
CA GLY A 40 -18.16 17.32 -0.20
C GLY A 40 -17.25 17.98 0.82
N PHE A 41 -16.67 17.22 1.76
CA PHE A 41 -15.74 17.71 2.75
C PHE A 41 -14.29 17.66 2.27
N ILE A 42 -13.51 18.70 2.55
CA ILE A 42 -12.09 18.78 2.24
C ILE A 42 -11.29 18.20 3.40
N THR A 43 -10.22 17.46 3.11
CA THR A 43 -9.32 16.93 4.12
C THR A 43 -8.31 18.00 4.56
N THR A 44 -8.74 18.91 5.40
CA THR A 44 -7.93 19.97 6.01
C THR A 44 -8.47 20.30 7.40
N MET A 45 -7.63 20.90 8.25
CA MET A 45 -8.02 21.41 9.57
C MET A 45 -8.40 22.89 9.53
N SER A 46 -8.14 23.58 8.43
CA SER A 46 -8.51 24.98 8.20
C SER A 46 -8.71 25.21 6.70
N ASP A 47 -9.69 26.00 6.34
CA ASP A 47 -9.97 26.36 4.96
C ASP A 47 -10.25 27.87 4.85
N GLU A 48 -9.47 28.57 4.03
CA GLU A 48 -9.57 30.02 3.85
C GLU A 48 -10.80 30.46 3.03
N MET A 49 -11.41 29.51 2.32
CA MET A 49 -12.57 29.75 1.45
C MET A 49 -13.89 29.30 2.09
N ASP A 50 -13.90 29.07 3.41
CA ASP A 50 -15.08 28.63 4.18
C ASP A 50 -15.80 27.40 3.62
N ARG A 51 -15.05 26.50 2.98
CA ARG A 51 -15.59 25.23 2.47
C ARG A 51 -15.62 24.20 3.59
N LYS A 52 -16.66 23.36 3.61
CA LYS A 52 -16.78 22.27 4.59
C LYS A 52 -15.52 21.42 4.66
N CYS A 53 -14.92 21.33 5.84
CA CYS A 53 -13.68 20.60 6.08
C CYS A 53 -13.82 19.58 7.21
N VAL A 54 -12.91 18.61 7.27
CA VAL A 54 -12.97 17.55 8.29
C VAL A 54 -12.81 18.05 9.71
N ALA A 55 -12.27 19.24 9.91
CA ALA A 55 -12.19 19.88 11.23
C ALA A 55 -13.56 20.03 11.89
N GLU A 56 -14.60 20.36 11.10
CA GLU A 56 -15.97 20.50 11.59
C GLU A 56 -16.55 19.21 12.19
N LEU A 57 -16.07 18.05 11.70
CA LEU A 57 -16.55 16.73 12.08
C LEU A 57 -15.91 16.17 13.35
N VAL A 58 -14.86 16.83 13.85
CA VAL A 58 -14.06 16.38 15.00
C VAL A 58 -13.94 17.43 16.11
N GLN A 59 -14.79 18.45 16.10
CA GLN A 59 -14.78 19.54 17.10
C GLN A 59 -15.03 19.06 18.53
N GLU A 60 -15.71 17.94 18.70
CA GLU A 60 -16.00 17.34 20.00
C GLU A 60 -14.77 16.71 20.68
N ILE A 61 -13.66 16.56 19.93
CA ILE A 61 -12.42 15.96 20.45
C ILE A 61 -11.61 17.07 21.12
N PRO A 62 -11.30 16.94 22.44
CA PRO A 62 -10.57 17.98 23.18
C PRO A 62 -9.14 18.17 22.64
N GLU A 63 -8.50 17.09 22.22
CA GLU A 63 -7.14 17.09 21.70
C GLU A 63 -7.13 17.51 20.21
N ARG A 64 -6.11 18.27 19.85
CA ARG A 64 -5.92 18.67 18.46
C ARG A 64 -5.41 17.52 17.62
N VAL A 65 -6.28 16.93 16.81
CA VAL A 65 -5.95 15.83 15.88
C VAL A 65 -5.75 16.32 14.44
N TYR A 66 -4.97 15.59 13.67
CA TYR A 66 -4.67 15.89 12.26
C TYR A 66 -4.96 14.69 11.37
N PRO A 67 -5.39 14.88 10.11
CA PRO A 67 -5.64 13.80 9.19
C PRO A 67 -4.34 13.08 8.80
N VAL A 68 -4.38 11.75 8.79
CA VAL A 68 -3.31 10.86 8.35
C VAL A 68 -3.52 10.56 6.87
N GLY A 69 -2.91 11.36 6.01
CA GLY A 69 -3.15 11.36 4.57
C GLY A 69 -4.43 12.08 4.20
N ARG A 70 -4.88 11.87 2.97
CA ARG A 70 -6.00 12.64 2.41
C ARG A 70 -7.00 11.74 1.68
N LEU A 71 -8.24 12.22 1.61
CA LEU A 71 -9.27 11.85 0.65
C LEU A 71 -9.72 13.11 -0.07
N ASP A 72 -9.93 13.01 -1.37
CA ASP A 72 -10.43 14.13 -2.17
C ASP A 72 -11.82 14.58 -1.69
N ARG A 73 -12.23 15.79 -2.07
CA ARG A 73 -13.55 16.33 -1.75
C ARG A 73 -14.69 15.44 -2.24
N ASP A 74 -14.53 14.88 -3.43
CA ASP A 74 -15.50 13.99 -4.10
C ASP A 74 -15.36 12.51 -3.71
N SER A 75 -14.43 12.17 -2.82
CA SER A 75 -14.23 10.84 -2.26
C SER A 75 -14.73 10.76 -0.81
N GLU A 76 -15.09 9.56 -0.37
CA GLU A 76 -15.63 9.33 0.97
C GLU A 76 -14.95 8.13 1.66
N GLY A 77 -15.27 7.92 2.93
CA GLY A 77 -14.89 6.72 3.65
C GLY A 77 -13.86 6.95 4.75
N LEU A 78 -13.09 5.92 5.05
CA LEU A 78 -12.18 5.85 6.17
C LEU A 78 -11.04 6.87 6.06
N LEU A 79 -10.97 7.77 7.01
CA LEU A 79 -9.86 8.69 7.23
C LEU A 79 -9.36 8.50 8.66
N LEU A 80 -8.07 8.22 8.83
CA LEU A 80 -7.45 8.20 10.14
C LEU A 80 -7.06 9.62 10.54
N MET A 81 -7.20 9.94 11.83
CA MET A 81 -6.73 11.21 12.40
C MET A 81 -6.05 10.93 13.75
N THR A 82 -5.02 11.70 14.09
CA THR A 82 -4.24 11.53 15.32
C THR A 82 -3.44 12.79 15.64
N ASN A 83 -2.99 12.90 16.90
CA ASN A 83 -1.98 13.85 17.34
C ASN A 83 -0.58 13.21 17.47
N ASP A 84 -0.46 11.89 17.23
CA ASP A 84 0.83 11.17 17.21
C ASP A 84 1.49 11.29 15.82
N GLY A 85 2.53 12.13 15.73
CA GLY A 85 3.29 12.34 14.50
C GLY A 85 4.06 11.09 14.04
N ALA A 86 4.50 10.22 14.97
CA ALA A 86 5.22 9.00 14.64
C ALA A 86 4.28 7.97 13.97
N PHE A 87 3.07 7.81 14.51
CA PHE A 87 2.02 7.00 13.91
C PHE A 87 1.63 7.56 12.52
N ALA A 88 1.36 8.86 12.43
CA ALA A 88 0.99 9.49 11.17
C ALA A 88 2.06 9.26 10.08
N ASN A 89 3.33 9.46 10.41
CA ASN A 89 4.44 9.21 9.50
C ASN A 89 4.52 7.73 9.09
N ALA A 90 4.35 6.80 10.03
CA ALA A 90 4.35 5.37 9.73
C ALA A 90 3.25 4.96 8.74
N MET A 91 2.07 5.58 8.81
CA MET A 91 0.94 5.30 7.93
C MET A 91 1.06 5.96 6.54
N MET A 92 1.71 7.11 6.45
CA MET A 92 1.80 7.91 5.22
C MET A 92 3.07 7.65 4.42
N HIS A 93 4.13 7.15 5.06
CA HIS A 93 5.43 7.00 4.39
C HIS A 93 5.36 6.00 3.22
N PRO A 94 5.79 6.38 2.01
CA PRO A 94 5.67 5.54 0.82
C PRO A 94 6.30 4.15 0.96
N SER A 95 7.41 4.04 1.70
CA SER A 95 8.13 2.76 1.90
C SER A 95 7.41 1.79 2.84
N LYS A 96 6.25 2.15 3.38
CA LYS A 96 5.50 1.29 4.31
C LYS A 96 4.37 0.51 3.63
N HIS A 97 4.01 0.88 2.41
CA HIS A 97 3.02 0.19 1.57
C HIS A 97 1.76 -0.28 2.31
N VAL A 98 1.31 0.50 3.31
CA VAL A 98 0.09 0.14 4.07
C VAL A 98 -1.08 0.06 3.10
N PRO A 99 -1.68 -1.13 2.91
CA PRO A 99 -2.73 -1.32 1.90
C PRO A 99 -3.97 -0.48 2.22
N LYS A 100 -4.55 0.10 1.19
CA LYS A 100 -5.79 0.88 1.27
C LYS A 100 -6.81 0.24 0.36
N THR A 101 -7.93 -0.20 0.93
CA THR A 101 -9.00 -0.87 0.18
C THR A 101 -10.10 0.12 -0.15
N TYR A 102 -10.49 0.14 -1.40
CA TYR A 102 -11.53 1.01 -1.93
C TYR A 102 -12.66 0.22 -2.54
N ARG A 103 -13.91 0.73 -2.38
CA ARG A 103 -15.04 0.34 -3.20
C ARG A 103 -15.24 1.44 -4.24
N VAL A 104 -15.16 1.05 -5.51
CA VAL A 104 -15.19 1.97 -6.65
C VAL A 104 -16.38 1.61 -7.53
N THR A 105 -17.27 2.57 -7.77
CA THR A 105 -18.33 2.40 -8.76
C THR A 105 -17.89 3.08 -10.05
N VAL A 106 -17.82 2.32 -11.13
CA VAL A 106 -17.40 2.80 -12.45
C VAL A 106 -18.53 2.67 -13.47
N ARG A 107 -18.43 3.47 -14.53
CA ARG A 107 -19.31 3.47 -15.71
C ARG A 107 -18.45 3.57 -16.98
N PRO A 108 -18.93 3.04 -18.13
CA PRO A 108 -20.16 2.25 -18.27
C PRO A 108 -20.06 0.84 -17.69
N SER A 109 -19.39 -0.08 -18.31
CA SER A 109 -19.05 -1.43 -17.86
C SER A 109 -17.54 -1.60 -17.95
N ILE A 110 -16.99 -2.65 -17.36
CA ILE A 110 -15.57 -2.96 -17.41
C ILE A 110 -15.35 -4.29 -18.13
N THR A 111 -14.29 -4.39 -18.94
CA THR A 111 -13.88 -5.62 -19.61
C THR A 111 -12.81 -6.36 -18.80
N GLU A 112 -12.61 -7.65 -19.09
CA GLU A 112 -11.55 -8.47 -18.47
C GLU A 112 -10.14 -7.90 -18.79
N ASP A 113 -9.94 -7.35 -19.98
CA ASP A 113 -8.66 -6.70 -20.34
C ASP A 113 -8.40 -5.46 -19.51
N GLN A 114 -9.42 -4.63 -19.27
CA GLN A 114 -9.30 -3.45 -18.42
C GLN A 114 -9.02 -3.84 -16.97
N LEU A 115 -9.66 -4.90 -16.44
CA LEU A 115 -9.36 -5.44 -15.11
C LEU A 115 -7.91 -5.93 -15.01
N THR A 116 -7.45 -6.65 -16.01
CA THR A 116 -6.07 -7.14 -16.08
C THR A 116 -5.07 -5.98 -16.11
N GLN A 117 -5.33 -4.96 -16.93
CA GLN A 117 -4.49 -3.76 -16.98
C GLN A 117 -4.43 -3.04 -15.63
N MET A 118 -5.57 -2.89 -14.95
CA MET A 118 -5.59 -2.32 -13.58
C MET A 118 -4.74 -3.14 -12.60
N ALA A 119 -4.83 -4.47 -12.67
CA ALA A 119 -4.10 -5.36 -11.76
C ALA A 119 -2.58 -5.31 -11.97
N VAL A 120 -2.09 -5.24 -13.20
CA VAL A 120 -0.64 -5.20 -13.50
C VAL A 120 -0.04 -3.80 -13.45
N GLY A 121 -0.88 -2.78 -13.33
CA GLY A 121 -0.52 -1.37 -13.30
C GLY A 121 -0.60 -0.70 -14.66
N ILE A 122 -1.06 0.55 -14.65
CA ILE A 122 -1.33 1.40 -15.81
C ILE A 122 -0.37 2.58 -15.81
N GLU A 123 0.03 3.03 -16.99
CA GLU A 123 0.79 4.25 -17.11
C GLU A 123 -0.12 5.48 -16.94
N ILE A 124 0.18 6.30 -15.94
CA ILE A 124 -0.47 7.57 -15.67
C ILE A 124 0.59 8.66 -15.48
N GLU A 125 0.45 9.76 -16.20
CA GLU A 125 1.41 10.89 -16.14
C GLU A 125 2.87 10.45 -16.40
N GLY A 126 3.08 9.58 -17.41
CA GLY A 126 4.42 9.11 -17.80
C GLY A 126 5.06 8.11 -16.82
N ARG A 127 4.29 7.59 -15.87
CA ARG A 127 4.79 6.65 -14.87
C ARG A 127 3.79 5.53 -14.59
N LYS A 128 4.27 4.28 -14.67
CA LYS A 128 3.45 3.12 -14.35
C LYS A 128 3.07 3.08 -12.86
N THR A 129 1.80 2.75 -12.56
CA THR A 129 1.34 2.51 -11.18
C THR A 129 1.89 1.19 -10.65
N ALA A 130 1.93 1.05 -9.32
CA ALA A 130 2.16 -0.24 -8.71
C ALA A 130 1.02 -1.22 -9.07
N PRO A 131 1.28 -2.54 -9.10
CA PRO A 131 0.23 -3.55 -9.19
C PRO A 131 -0.81 -3.37 -8.08
N ALA A 132 -2.09 -3.58 -8.43
CA ALA A 132 -3.21 -3.47 -7.52
C ALA A 132 -4.02 -4.77 -7.51
N ASP A 133 -4.65 -5.10 -6.36
CA ASP A 133 -5.63 -6.18 -6.34
C ASP A 133 -6.98 -5.60 -6.76
N VAL A 134 -7.57 -6.12 -7.82
CA VAL A 134 -8.84 -5.64 -8.36
C VAL A 134 -9.81 -6.81 -8.51
N ARG A 135 -11.02 -6.66 -7.96
CA ARG A 135 -12.08 -7.65 -8.14
C ARG A 135 -13.44 -6.99 -8.36
N VAL A 136 -14.28 -7.61 -9.17
CA VAL A 136 -15.67 -7.19 -9.37
C VAL A 136 -16.50 -7.67 -8.18
N LEU A 137 -17.23 -6.74 -7.54
CA LEU A 137 -18.17 -7.05 -6.46
C LEU A 137 -19.59 -7.24 -6.98
N SER A 138 -20.00 -6.39 -7.93
CA SER A 138 -21.29 -6.51 -8.64
C SER A 138 -21.19 -5.83 -10.01
N GLN A 139 -21.96 -6.36 -10.95
CA GLN A 139 -22.07 -5.82 -12.31
C GLN A 139 -23.54 -5.71 -12.69
N GLU A 140 -23.92 -4.54 -13.13
CA GLU A 140 -25.24 -4.20 -13.65
C GLU A 140 -25.07 -3.53 -15.03
N PRO A 141 -26.08 -3.51 -15.90
CA PRO A 141 -25.99 -2.79 -17.17
C PRO A 141 -25.55 -1.33 -16.97
N GLY A 142 -24.44 -0.95 -17.60
CA GLY A 142 -23.88 0.40 -17.51
C GLY A 142 -23.27 0.80 -16.17
N ARG A 143 -23.06 -0.14 -15.24
CA ARG A 143 -22.48 0.13 -13.93
C ARG A 143 -21.79 -1.10 -13.35
N VAL A 144 -20.57 -0.92 -12.83
CA VAL A 144 -19.82 -1.97 -12.15
C VAL A 144 -19.29 -1.45 -10.80
N VAL A 145 -19.33 -2.28 -9.79
CA VAL A 145 -18.74 -2.01 -8.47
C VAL A 145 -17.51 -2.89 -8.31
N LEU A 146 -16.37 -2.25 -8.13
CA LEU A 146 -15.08 -2.89 -7.92
C LEU A 146 -14.65 -2.77 -6.45
N GLU A 147 -13.89 -3.74 -5.97
CA GLU A 147 -13.01 -3.57 -4.83
C GLU A 147 -11.58 -3.49 -5.35
N MET A 148 -10.86 -2.46 -4.93
CA MET A 148 -9.46 -2.23 -5.31
C MET A 148 -8.61 -2.08 -4.06
N VAL A 149 -7.49 -2.81 -4.00
CA VAL A 149 -6.48 -2.66 -2.94
C VAL A 149 -5.25 -2.03 -3.57
N LEU A 150 -4.87 -0.84 -3.07
CA LEU A 150 -3.68 -0.12 -3.48
C LEU A 150 -2.63 -0.16 -2.39
N TYR A 151 -1.38 -0.33 -2.77
CA TYR A 151 -0.21 -0.34 -1.91
C TYR A 151 0.59 0.98 -1.97
N GLU A 152 0.20 1.87 -2.86
CA GLU A 152 0.73 3.23 -2.97
C GLU A 152 -0.41 4.26 -2.74
N GLY A 153 -0.15 5.53 -2.97
CA GLY A 153 -1.14 6.58 -2.74
C GLY A 153 -0.79 7.82 -3.55
N ARG A 154 -0.77 7.68 -4.89
CA ARG A 154 -0.55 8.82 -5.80
C ARG A 154 -1.79 9.70 -5.84
N ASN A 155 -1.58 10.96 -6.23
CA ASN A 155 -2.69 11.91 -6.35
C ASN A 155 -3.75 11.40 -7.33
N ARG A 156 -5.00 11.24 -6.84
CA ARG A 156 -6.18 10.81 -7.61
C ARG A 156 -5.95 9.52 -8.42
N GLU A 157 -5.12 8.63 -7.93
CA GLU A 157 -4.62 7.45 -8.64
C GLU A 157 -5.73 6.61 -9.27
N ILE A 158 -6.72 6.15 -8.49
CA ILE A 158 -7.84 5.33 -9.01
C ILE A 158 -8.60 6.06 -10.11
N ARG A 159 -8.85 7.38 -9.96
CA ARG A 159 -9.56 8.15 -10.97
C ARG A 159 -8.79 8.26 -12.28
N LYS A 160 -7.46 8.47 -12.18
CA LYS A 160 -6.59 8.53 -13.36
C LYS A 160 -6.45 7.17 -14.02
N MET A 161 -6.37 6.07 -13.24
CA MET A 161 -6.39 4.70 -13.77
C MET A 161 -7.67 4.42 -14.54
N CYS A 162 -8.83 4.78 -13.99
CA CYS A 162 -10.12 4.63 -14.66
C CYS A 162 -10.21 5.49 -15.93
N GLU A 163 -9.80 6.75 -15.85
CA GLU A 163 -9.80 7.69 -16.99
C GLU A 163 -8.91 7.19 -18.14
N ALA A 164 -7.71 6.66 -17.84
CA ALA A 164 -6.82 6.07 -18.85
C ALA A 164 -7.44 4.86 -19.57
N LEU A 165 -8.42 4.20 -18.97
CA LEU A 165 -9.18 3.09 -19.54
C LEU A 165 -10.55 3.53 -20.12
N GLY A 166 -10.83 4.83 -20.18
CA GLY A 166 -12.14 5.34 -20.67
C GLY A 166 -13.31 5.07 -19.70
N LEU A 167 -13.03 4.87 -18.41
CA LEU A 167 -14.02 4.63 -17.36
C LEU A 167 -14.24 5.88 -16.51
N GLU A 168 -15.50 6.15 -16.16
CA GLU A 168 -15.87 7.21 -15.22
C GLU A 168 -16.04 6.64 -13.80
N VAL A 169 -15.45 7.30 -12.80
CA VAL A 169 -15.64 6.96 -11.39
C VAL A 169 -16.85 7.72 -10.84
N ALA A 170 -17.98 7.04 -10.74
CA ALA A 170 -19.23 7.60 -10.19
C ALA A 170 -19.17 7.71 -8.65
N ARG A 171 -18.53 6.75 -7.96
CA ARG A 171 -18.37 6.76 -6.50
C ARG A 171 -17.04 6.13 -6.09
N LEU A 172 -16.35 6.77 -5.14
CA LEU A 172 -15.09 6.27 -4.58
C LEU A 172 -15.17 6.33 -3.06
N LYS A 173 -15.13 5.16 -2.42
CA LYS A 173 -15.20 5.01 -0.97
C LYS A 173 -14.03 4.18 -0.45
N ARG A 174 -13.20 4.75 0.41
CA ARG A 174 -12.16 3.97 1.13
C ARG A 174 -12.80 3.20 2.27
N ILE A 175 -12.75 1.88 2.22
CA ILE A 175 -13.42 0.98 3.17
C ILE A 175 -12.47 0.36 4.19
N ALA A 176 -11.15 0.36 3.93
CA ALA A 176 -10.16 -0.11 4.89
C ALA A 176 -8.79 0.56 4.71
N ILE A 177 -8.00 0.59 5.78
CA ILE A 177 -6.57 0.90 5.81
C ILE A 177 -5.89 -0.20 6.63
N GLY A 178 -5.03 -1.01 5.99
CA GLY A 178 -4.48 -2.20 6.61
C GLY A 178 -5.59 -3.09 7.19
N PRO A 179 -5.48 -3.51 8.46
CA PRO A 179 -6.48 -4.36 9.12
C PRO A 179 -7.74 -3.59 9.59
N VAL A 180 -7.70 -2.26 9.60
CA VAL A 180 -8.82 -1.44 10.12
C VAL A 180 -9.87 -1.23 9.03
N ARG A 181 -11.10 -1.62 9.32
CA ARG A 181 -12.25 -1.54 8.41
C ARG A 181 -13.23 -0.46 8.86
N LEU A 182 -13.81 0.25 7.90
CA LEU A 182 -14.83 1.27 8.16
C LEU A 182 -16.08 0.70 8.84
N GLY A 183 -16.48 -0.52 8.44
CA GLY A 183 -17.65 -1.18 8.99
C GLY A 183 -18.94 -0.38 8.81
N MET A 184 -19.75 -0.34 9.86
CA MET A 184 -21.07 0.34 9.88
C MET A 184 -21.01 1.80 10.35
N LEU A 185 -19.81 2.37 10.50
CA LEU A 185 -19.66 3.77 10.91
C LEU A 185 -20.37 4.69 9.92
N GLN A 186 -21.30 5.51 10.41
CA GLN A 186 -22.10 6.40 9.56
C GLN A 186 -21.26 7.56 9.01
N PRO A 187 -21.59 8.10 7.83
CA PRO A 187 -20.94 9.29 7.27
C PRO A 187 -20.96 10.48 8.26
N GLY A 188 -19.84 11.16 8.40
CA GLY A 188 -19.66 12.28 9.33
C GLY A 188 -19.40 11.88 10.79
N LYS A 189 -19.48 10.59 11.11
CA LYS A 189 -19.19 10.08 12.46
C LYS A 189 -17.76 9.55 12.57
N TRP A 190 -17.24 9.57 13.78
CA TRP A 190 -15.92 9.04 14.13
C TRP A 190 -16.00 8.10 15.34
N ARG A 191 -15.00 7.28 15.51
CA ARG A 191 -14.74 6.50 16.74
C ARG A 191 -13.26 6.43 17.05
N GLY A 192 -12.93 6.21 18.29
CA GLY A 192 -11.57 5.85 18.69
C GLY A 192 -11.13 4.54 18.06
N LEU A 193 -9.84 4.43 17.76
CA LEU A 193 -9.20 3.15 17.45
C LEU A 193 -8.92 2.41 18.75
N THR A 194 -9.08 1.09 18.74
CA THR A 194 -8.63 0.26 19.86
C THR A 194 -7.11 0.16 19.89
N ALA A 195 -6.54 -0.12 21.06
CA ALA A 195 -5.09 -0.32 21.20
C ALA A 195 -4.57 -1.44 20.27
N ASP A 196 -5.38 -2.49 20.05
CA ASP A 196 -5.05 -3.57 19.13
C ASP A 196 -5.05 -3.10 17.65
N GLU A 197 -6.02 -2.27 17.25
CA GLU A 197 -6.04 -1.68 15.90
C GLU A 197 -4.79 -0.81 15.65
N VAL A 198 -4.41 0.04 16.60
CA VAL A 198 -3.19 0.86 16.52
C VAL A 198 -1.95 -0.04 16.41
N LYS A 199 -1.84 -1.05 17.28
CA LYS A 199 -0.73 -2.01 17.28
C LYS A 199 -0.61 -2.75 15.94
N ARG A 200 -1.72 -3.24 15.38
CA ARG A 200 -1.73 -3.94 14.09
C ARG A 200 -1.37 -3.03 12.92
N LEU A 201 -1.85 -1.79 12.90
CA LEU A 201 -1.46 -0.80 11.90
C LEU A 201 0.06 -0.55 11.94
N MET A 202 0.61 -0.33 13.12
CA MET A 202 2.04 -0.12 13.31
C MET A 202 2.88 -1.37 12.97
N ALA A 203 2.37 -2.57 13.27
CA ALA A 203 3.02 -3.83 12.91
C ALA A 203 3.03 -4.04 11.39
N GLY A 204 1.92 -3.79 10.69
CA GLY A 204 1.82 -3.84 9.23
C GLY A 204 2.81 -2.90 8.56
N ALA A 205 2.92 -1.66 9.05
CA ALA A 205 3.91 -0.71 8.59
C ALA A 205 5.38 -1.13 8.83
N LYS A 206 5.66 -2.03 9.79
CA LYS A 206 7.00 -2.58 10.07
C LYS A 206 7.32 -3.85 9.27
N ALA A 207 6.32 -4.71 9.04
CA ALA A 207 6.49 -6.00 8.36
C ALA A 207 6.95 -5.84 6.91
N ASP A 208 6.48 -4.79 6.24
CA ASP A 208 6.80 -4.52 4.85
C ASP A 208 8.29 -4.20 4.60
N LYS A 209 8.96 -3.58 5.58
CA LYS A 209 10.42 -3.39 5.52
C LYS A 209 11.20 -4.72 5.43
N ARG A 210 10.74 -5.77 6.13
CA ARG A 210 11.39 -7.09 6.09
C ARG A 210 11.17 -7.80 4.76
N ALA A 211 9.97 -7.69 4.19
CA ALA A 211 9.66 -8.29 2.90
C ALA A 211 10.46 -7.66 1.76
N GLN A 212 10.60 -6.34 1.74
CA GLN A 212 11.41 -5.60 0.77
C GLN A 212 12.90 -5.90 0.90
N GLN A 213 13.44 -5.96 2.12
CA GLN A 213 14.83 -6.32 2.37
C GLN A 213 15.14 -7.73 1.88
N ASN A 214 14.23 -8.69 2.11
CA ASN A 214 14.37 -10.05 1.62
C ASN A 214 14.25 -10.16 0.09
N GLN A 215 13.42 -9.34 -0.56
CA GLN A 215 13.36 -9.27 -2.03
C GLN A 215 14.61 -8.64 -2.64
N MET A 216 15.17 -7.60 -2.02
CA MET A 216 16.44 -6.99 -2.45
C MET A 216 17.61 -7.99 -2.32
N ASN A 217 17.67 -8.72 -1.21
CA ASN A 217 18.72 -9.73 -1.01
C ASN A 217 18.60 -10.87 -2.02
N ARG A 218 17.38 -11.38 -2.31
CA ARG A 218 17.17 -12.41 -3.36
C ARG A 218 17.53 -11.93 -4.78
N LYS A 219 17.28 -10.65 -5.10
CA LYS A 219 17.71 -10.06 -6.38
C LYS A 219 19.21 -9.80 -6.46
N GLY A 220 19.88 -9.63 -5.33
CA GLY A 220 21.34 -9.55 -5.22
C GLY A 220 22.02 -10.91 -5.44
N GLU A 221 21.48 -11.99 -4.85
CA GLU A 221 21.99 -13.36 -5.00
C GLU A 221 21.88 -13.87 -6.43
N THR A 222 20.75 -13.63 -7.12
CA THR A 222 20.59 -14.05 -8.53
C THR A 222 21.51 -13.32 -9.50
N LYS A 223 21.97 -12.09 -9.20
CA LYS A 223 22.98 -11.41 -10.03
C LYS A 223 24.39 -11.97 -9.84
N HIS A 224 24.69 -12.54 -8.67
CA HIS A 224 26.02 -13.10 -8.39
C HIS A 224 26.19 -14.46 -9.07
N ASP A 225 25.12 -15.27 -9.18
CA ASP A 225 25.14 -16.58 -9.83
C ASP A 225 25.28 -16.49 -11.35
N TYR A 226 24.80 -15.43 -12.00
CA TYR A 226 24.98 -15.22 -13.45
C TYR A 226 26.42 -14.84 -13.83
N HIS A 227 27.20 -14.23 -12.94
CA HIS A 227 28.61 -13.90 -13.24
C HIS A 227 29.56 -15.08 -13.02
N THR A 228 29.23 -16.05 -12.18
CA THR A 228 30.06 -17.25 -11.94
C THR A 228 29.83 -18.35 -12.95
N SER A 229 28.66 -18.44 -13.60
CA SER A 229 28.40 -19.42 -14.64
C SER A 229 28.98 -19.05 -16.03
N ALA A 230 29.14 -17.76 -16.32
CA ALA A 230 29.72 -17.27 -17.58
C ALA A 230 31.25 -17.45 -17.65
N ALA A 231 31.94 -17.62 -16.54
CA ALA A 231 33.39 -17.83 -16.50
C ALA A 231 33.84 -19.29 -16.67
N ARG A 232 32.88 -20.24 -16.65
CA ARG A 232 33.17 -21.68 -16.80
C ARG A 232 33.02 -22.26 -18.21
N SER A 233 32.53 -21.50 -19.17
CA SER A 233 32.24 -21.95 -20.55
C SER A 233 33.35 -21.66 -21.60
N GLN A 234 34.54 -21.20 -21.16
CA GLN A 234 35.64 -20.89 -22.10
C GLN A 234 36.88 -21.82 -21.95
N ALA A 235 36.72 -23.03 -21.43
CA ALA A 235 37.79 -24.04 -21.51
C ALA A 235 37.43 -25.09 -22.55
N GLY A 236 37.95 -24.95 -23.78
CA GLY A 236 37.80 -25.87 -24.88
C GLY A 236 38.54 -27.20 -24.65
N PRO A 237 38.14 -28.29 -25.29
CA PRO A 237 38.68 -29.65 -25.06
C PRO A 237 40.03 -29.82 -25.73
N ARG A 238 41.04 -30.25 -24.97
CA ARG A 238 42.31 -30.79 -25.50
C ARG A 238 42.11 -32.22 -26.00
N ALA A 239 42.58 -32.46 -27.22
CA ALA A 239 42.65 -33.74 -27.91
C ALA A 239 43.72 -34.65 -27.28
N ALA A 240 43.39 -35.94 -27.13
CA ALA A 240 44.37 -37.03 -27.19
C ALA A 240 43.66 -38.39 -27.36
N GLY A 241 43.90 -39.08 -28.50
CA GLY A 241 44.59 -40.35 -28.60
C GLY A 241 43.67 -41.58 -28.59
N ARG A 242 43.42 -42.16 -29.82
CA ARG A 242 43.02 -43.57 -29.99
C ARG A 242 44.21 -44.49 -29.64
N PRO A 243 44.01 -45.85 -29.31
CA PRO A 243 43.83 -46.84 -30.37
C PRO A 243 42.88 -48.01 -30.05
N ALA A 244 42.34 -48.54 -31.11
CA ALA A 244 42.09 -49.90 -31.66
C ALA A 244 41.77 -51.10 -30.71
N GLY A 245 40.76 -51.89 -31.11
CA GLY A 245 40.73 -53.32 -30.83
C GLY A 245 39.36 -54.00 -30.84
N GLN A 246 38.86 -54.40 -32.01
CA GLN A 246 38.22 -55.67 -32.33
C GLN A 246 37.20 -56.33 -31.37
N ARG A 247 36.02 -56.64 -31.79
CA ARG A 247 35.42 -57.84 -32.44
C ARG A 247 33.90 -57.87 -32.25
N ARG A 248 33.21 -58.04 -33.37
CA ARG A 248 31.88 -58.71 -33.47
C ARG A 248 32.06 -60.23 -33.30
N PRO A 249 31.01 -61.07 -32.99
CA PRO A 249 29.86 -61.26 -33.90
C PRO A 249 28.53 -61.74 -33.25
N ARG A 250 27.49 -61.72 -34.16
CA ARG A 250 26.36 -62.62 -34.40
C ARG A 250 25.17 -62.75 -33.49
N ARG A 251 24.04 -62.30 -34.03
CA ARG A 251 22.79 -62.99 -34.45
C ARG A 251 22.16 -63.97 -33.47
N ARG A 252 20.87 -63.74 -33.18
CA ARG A 252 19.73 -64.59 -33.57
C ARG A 252 18.38 -63.91 -33.39
N PHE A 253 17.55 -64.10 -34.37
CA PHE A 253 16.13 -64.17 -34.56
C PHE A 253 15.39 -64.94 -33.45
N ASP A 254 14.19 -64.59 -33.18
CA ASP A 254 12.92 -65.34 -33.35
C ASP A 254 11.76 -64.48 -32.73
N ASP A 255 10.82 -64.11 -33.49
CA ASP A 255 9.53 -64.67 -33.86
C ASP A 255 8.59 -65.03 -32.72
N GLY A 256 7.38 -64.52 -32.78
CA GLY A 256 6.25 -65.22 -32.19
C GLY A 256 5.11 -64.41 -31.63
N ARG A 257 4.22 -64.00 -32.49
CA ARG A 257 2.72 -64.15 -32.43
C ARG A 257 1.93 -63.82 -31.12
N SER A 258 1.01 -62.91 -31.31
CA SER A 258 -0.45 -63.17 -31.42
C SER A 258 -1.28 -63.10 -30.11
N GLY A 259 -2.30 -62.30 -30.13
CA GLY A 259 -3.66 -62.72 -29.84
C GLY A 259 -4.37 -62.06 -28.64
N ARG A 260 -5.14 -61.25 -28.87
CA ARG A 260 -6.60 -60.92 -28.78
C ARG A 260 -6.86 -59.52 -28.31
#